data_67ae40146d7a61e410ae068b09240174
#
_entry.id   67ae40146d7a61e410ae068b09240174
#
_cell.length_a   1.000
_cell.length_b   1.000
_cell.length_c   1.000
_cell.angle_alpha   90.00
_cell.angle_beta   90.00
_cell.angle_gamma   90.00
#
_symmetry.space_group_name_H-M   'P 1'
#
loop_
_entity.id
_entity.type
_entity.pdbx_description
1 polymer ?
#
loop_
_entity_poly.entity_id
_entity_poly.type
_entity_poly.pdbx_seq_one_letter_code
_entity_poly.pdbx_strand_id
1 'polypeptide(L)'
;MEKNNSTYEKYFYESLRIRLVEEKIIELYPSDKIQSPVHLSIGQESVAVTLCDHLKKNDWLFINYRGHACYLAKGGPLPELFAELYGKKTGLSKGKAGSMHLADPENGTMGASAVVGSTISHAVGAALASKIRGENRIFVSVFGDGATEQGVYHESLNFAALHNLPVLFLCENNGLAVHTSLAERQSYSVISHAEQYGIQTFKGKDSTDFMELSSIFSDAISEVRANVHPVLVEVNTCRYKEHVGPGEDYDDGYRSEADINKWKIKDPLILDKSLVEKFTPKIMDEIDKAVEFAESSPYPNIEDLLSDVV
;
A
#
# COMPACT_ATOMS: atom_id res chain seq x y z
N MET A 1 -0.66 -18.19 -24.21
CA MET A 1 -1.70 -18.46 -23.19
C MET A 1 -1.11 -18.96 -21.88
N GLU A 2 -0.20 -19.95 -21.85
CA GLU A 2 0.36 -20.48 -20.58
C GLU A 2 1.12 -19.48 -19.71
N LYS A 3 1.94 -18.58 -20.29
CA LYS A 3 2.67 -17.54 -19.51
C LYS A 3 1.73 -16.54 -18.82
N ASN A 4 0.61 -16.20 -19.45
CA ASN A 4 -0.38 -15.30 -18.84
C ASN A 4 -1.10 -15.95 -17.66
N ASN A 5 -1.31 -17.27 -17.70
CA ASN A 5 -1.96 -18.00 -16.62
C ASN A 5 -1.06 -18.07 -15.37
N SER A 6 0.25 -18.33 -15.53
CA SER A 6 1.21 -18.36 -14.42
C SER A 6 1.37 -17.00 -13.72
N THR A 7 1.39 -15.91 -14.48
CA THR A 7 1.47 -14.54 -13.92
C THR A 7 0.18 -14.18 -13.19
N TYR A 8 -0.98 -14.50 -13.77
CA TYR A 8 -2.26 -14.30 -13.11
C TYR A 8 -2.37 -15.08 -11.79
N GLU A 9 -2.00 -16.36 -11.77
CA GLU A 9 -2.02 -17.18 -10.55
C GLU A 9 -1.07 -16.62 -9.47
N LYS A 10 0.08 -16.07 -9.86
CA LYS A 10 1.00 -15.39 -8.95
C LYS A 10 0.35 -14.17 -8.30
N TYR A 11 -0.24 -13.28 -9.10
CA TYR A 11 -0.90 -12.09 -8.58
C TYR A 11 -2.11 -12.45 -7.72
N PHE A 12 -2.86 -13.47 -8.14
CA PHE A 12 -3.97 -13.99 -7.36
C PHE A 12 -3.51 -14.51 -5.99
N TYR A 13 -2.45 -15.34 -5.96
CA TYR A 13 -1.91 -15.89 -4.71
C TYR A 13 -1.45 -14.79 -3.75
N GLU A 14 -0.67 -13.83 -4.22
CA GLU A 14 -0.16 -12.74 -3.37
C GLU A 14 -1.30 -11.81 -2.89
N SER A 15 -2.27 -11.51 -3.74
CA SER A 15 -3.44 -10.71 -3.36
C SER A 15 -4.33 -11.45 -2.35
N LEU A 16 -4.56 -12.75 -2.56
CA LEU A 16 -5.30 -13.58 -1.61
C LEU A 16 -4.56 -13.70 -0.27
N ARG A 17 -3.24 -13.81 -0.30
CA ARG A 17 -2.41 -13.82 0.92
C ARG A 17 -2.62 -12.54 1.74
N ILE A 18 -2.59 -11.38 1.10
CA ILE A 18 -2.85 -10.09 1.76
C ILE A 18 -4.27 -10.05 2.33
N ARG A 19 -5.28 -10.46 1.54
CA ARG A 19 -6.67 -10.53 1.96
C ARG A 19 -6.84 -11.37 3.22
N LEU A 20 -6.31 -12.59 3.24
CA LEU A 20 -6.46 -13.52 4.35
C LEU A 20 -5.67 -13.04 5.59
N VAL A 21 -4.53 -12.39 5.42
CA VAL A 21 -3.80 -11.73 6.53
C VAL A 21 -4.67 -10.65 7.17
N GLU A 22 -5.29 -9.78 6.38
CA GLU A 22 -6.14 -8.72 6.91
C GLU A 22 -7.46 -9.25 7.49
N GLU A 23 -8.04 -10.30 6.93
CA GLU A 23 -9.17 -11.02 7.53
C GLU A 23 -8.80 -11.64 8.88
N LYS A 24 -7.57 -12.17 9.01
CA LYS A 24 -7.06 -12.66 10.31
C LYS A 24 -6.87 -11.51 11.30
N ILE A 25 -6.43 -10.34 10.87
CA ILE A 25 -6.37 -9.14 11.72
C ILE A 25 -7.78 -8.78 12.22
N ILE A 26 -8.80 -8.82 11.35
CA ILE A 26 -10.20 -8.58 11.74
C ILE A 26 -10.66 -9.59 12.80
N GLU A 27 -10.38 -10.89 12.59
CA GLU A 27 -10.72 -11.97 13.52
C GLU A 27 -10.10 -11.75 14.91
N LEU A 28 -8.84 -11.30 14.94
CA LEU A 28 -8.06 -11.13 16.17
C LEU A 28 -8.34 -9.80 16.89
N TYR A 29 -8.86 -8.78 16.19
CA TYR A 29 -9.03 -7.44 16.72
C TYR A 29 -9.90 -7.39 18.00
N PRO A 30 -11.02 -8.14 18.11
CA PRO A 30 -11.84 -8.17 19.33
C PRO A 30 -11.14 -8.75 20.56
N SER A 31 -9.99 -9.43 20.39
CA SER A 31 -9.22 -9.98 21.52
C SER A 31 -8.41 -8.91 22.28
N ASP A 32 -8.41 -7.66 21.80
CA ASP A 32 -7.66 -6.53 22.34
C ASP A 32 -6.13 -6.70 22.36
N LYS A 33 -5.62 -7.69 21.61
CA LYS A 33 -4.16 -7.90 21.43
C LYS A 33 -3.58 -6.90 20.45
N ILE A 34 -4.38 -6.46 19.47
CA ILE A 34 -4.03 -5.42 18.49
C ILE A 34 -4.66 -4.11 18.95
N GLN A 35 -3.87 -3.25 19.61
CA GLN A 35 -4.35 -1.98 20.14
C GLN A 35 -4.15 -0.79 19.20
N SER A 36 -3.34 -0.97 18.16
CA SER A 36 -3.12 0.04 17.13
C SER A 36 -4.36 0.16 16.24
N PRO A 37 -4.79 1.38 15.87
CA PRO A 37 -5.77 1.55 14.80
C PRO A 37 -5.29 0.87 13.52
N VAL A 38 -6.17 0.14 12.84
CA VAL A 38 -5.84 -0.57 11.59
C VAL A 38 -6.58 0.07 10.42
N HIS A 39 -5.90 0.18 9.28
CA HIS A 39 -6.47 0.67 8.03
C HIS A 39 -6.30 -0.42 6.98
N LEU A 40 -7.35 -1.18 6.75
CA LEU A 40 -7.30 -2.39 5.93
C LEU A 40 -7.31 -2.07 4.43
N SER A 41 -6.48 -2.78 3.68
CA SER A 41 -6.37 -2.66 2.22
C SER A 41 -7.34 -3.56 1.46
N ILE A 42 -8.27 -4.23 2.15
CA ILE A 42 -9.25 -5.16 1.55
C ILE A 42 -10.01 -4.47 0.41
N GLY A 43 -9.86 -5.01 -0.80
CA GLY A 43 -10.37 -4.45 -2.06
C GLY A 43 -9.34 -3.65 -2.86
N GLN A 44 -8.14 -3.42 -2.34
CA GLN A 44 -7.05 -2.66 -2.98
C GLN A 44 -5.74 -3.49 -3.14
N GLU A 45 -5.73 -4.77 -2.77
CA GLU A 45 -4.53 -5.62 -2.68
C GLU A 45 -3.75 -5.72 -3.98
N SER A 46 -4.47 -5.82 -5.09
CA SER A 46 -3.92 -5.99 -6.44
C SER A 46 -2.99 -4.86 -6.87
N VAL A 47 -3.26 -3.63 -6.41
CA VAL A 47 -2.43 -2.45 -6.73
C VAL A 47 -1.03 -2.64 -6.17
N ALA A 48 -0.92 -3.01 -4.90
CA ALA A 48 0.35 -3.26 -4.25
C ALA A 48 1.11 -4.44 -4.86
N VAL A 49 0.41 -5.55 -5.13
CA VAL A 49 1.00 -6.77 -5.69
C VAL A 49 1.56 -6.53 -7.08
N THR A 50 0.78 -5.93 -7.97
CA THR A 50 1.21 -5.68 -9.35
C THR A 50 2.30 -4.60 -9.43
N LEU A 51 2.24 -3.56 -8.60
CA LEU A 51 3.33 -2.58 -8.47
C LEU A 51 4.63 -3.25 -8.05
N CYS A 52 4.61 -3.98 -6.93
CA CYS A 52 5.83 -4.52 -6.32
C CYS A 52 6.51 -5.60 -7.18
N ASP A 53 5.75 -6.31 -8.03
CA ASP A 53 6.32 -7.27 -8.98
C ASP A 53 7.30 -6.63 -10.00
N HIS A 54 7.10 -5.37 -10.34
CA HIS A 54 7.96 -4.61 -11.26
C HIS A 54 9.09 -3.84 -10.55
N LEU A 55 9.08 -3.78 -9.22
CA LEU A 55 10.12 -3.13 -8.44
C LEU A 55 11.31 -4.07 -8.18
N LYS A 56 12.50 -3.50 -8.19
CA LYS A 56 13.70 -4.19 -7.72
C LYS A 56 13.77 -4.16 -6.18
N LYS A 57 14.53 -5.06 -5.59
CA LYS A 57 14.72 -5.09 -4.13
C LYS A 57 15.23 -3.75 -3.58
N ASN A 58 16.16 -3.09 -4.31
CA ASN A 58 16.76 -1.82 -3.92
C ASN A 58 15.95 -0.57 -4.29
N ASP A 59 14.78 -0.70 -4.90
CA ASP A 59 13.85 0.42 -5.06
C ASP A 59 13.11 0.69 -3.75
N TRP A 60 12.89 1.95 -3.45
CA TRP A 60 12.36 2.36 -2.16
C TRP A 60 10.89 2.77 -2.23
N LEU A 61 10.13 2.27 -1.26
CA LEU A 61 8.70 2.51 -1.09
C LEU A 61 8.45 3.39 0.13
N PHE A 62 7.68 4.45 -0.07
CA PHE A 62 7.14 5.33 0.98
C PHE A 62 5.63 5.25 0.91
N ILE A 63 4.98 4.80 1.96
CA ILE A 63 3.57 4.40 1.94
C ILE A 63 2.74 5.18 2.96
N ASN A 64 1.45 5.22 2.75
CA ASN A 64 0.51 5.76 3.69
C ASN A 64 0.20 4.76 4.83
N TYR A 65 -0.69 5.14 5.74
CA TYR A 65 -1.11 4.33 6.88
C TYR A 65 -1.89 3.05 6.49
N ARG A 66 -2.43 2.93 5.27
CA ARG A 66 -3.05 1.72 4.70
C ARG A 66 -1.96 0.86 4.03
N GLY A 67 -0.94 0.53 4.81
CA GLY A 67 0.32 0.07 4.27
C GLY A 67 0.51 -1.44 4.25
N HIS A 68 -0.40 -2.26 4.81
CA HIS A 68 -0.20 -3.71 4.94
C HIS A 68 0.04 -4.37 3.58
N ALA A 69 -0.77 -4.05 2.57
CA ALA A 69 -0.63 -4.62 1.24
C ALA A 69 0.74 -4.31 0.62
N CYS A 70 1.17 -3.05 0.65
CA CYS A 70 2.47 -2.63 0.12
C CYS A 70 3.64 -3.27 0.87
N TYR A 71 3.55 -3.33 2.20
CA TYR A 71 4.56 -3.97 3.04
C TYR A 71 4.73 -5.45 2.69
N LEU A 72 3.61 -6.20 2.65
CA LEU A 72 3.63 -7.64 2.33
C LEU A 72 4.06 -7.90 0.89
N ALA A 73 3.53 -7.14 -0.07
CA ALA A 73 3.88 -7.28 -1.49
C ALA A 73 5.35 -6.95 -1.78
N LYS A 74 5.97 -6.04 -0.99
CA LYS A 74 7.41 -5.71 -1.13
C LYS A 74 8.32 -6.75 -0.48
N GLY A 75 7.76 -7.76 0.17
CA GLY A 75 8.49 -8.87 0.78
C GLY A 75 8.69 -8.74 2.29
N GLY A 76 7.93 -7.86 2.93
CA GLY A 76 7.96 -7.71 4.38
C GLY A 76 7.57 -9.01 5.11
N PRO A 77 8.33 -9.42 6.14
CA PRO A 77 8.09 -10.68 6.85
C PRO A 77 6.80 -10.64 7.68
N LEU A 78 5.95 -11.65 7.49
CA LEU A 78 4.63 -11.73 8.13
C LEU A 78 4.70 -11.94 9.66
N PRO A 79 5.63 -12.74 10.23
CA PRO A 79 5.76 -12.88 11.68
C PRO A 79 6.04 -11.56 12.40
N GLU A 80 6.95 -10.74 11.85
CA GLU A 80 7.32 -9.44 12.39
C GLU A 80 6.18 -8.42 12.29
N LEU A 81 5.34 -8.52 11.24
CA LEU A 81 4.12 -7.71 11.14
C LEU A 81 3.16 -8.01 12.30
N PHE A 82 2.81 -9.28 12.52
CA PHE A 82 1.92 -9.64 13.64
C PHE A 82 2.53 -9.29 15.00
N ALA A 83 3.85 -9.49 15.17
CA ALA A 83 4.55 -9.09 16.37
C ALA A 83 4.48 -7.57 16.60
N GLU A 84 4.61 -6.76 15.56
CA GLU A 84 4.46 -5.31 15.65
C GLU A 84 3.04 -4.89 16.03
N LEU A 85 2.03 -5.50 15.39
CA LEU A 85 0.62 -5.26 15.73
C LEU A 85 0.28 -5.63 17.18
N TYR A 86 0.94 -6.65 17.73
CA TYR A 86 0.79 -7.11 19.12
C TYR A 86 1.66 -6.31 20.12
N GLY A 87 2.39 -5.29 19.66
CA GLY A 87 3.28 -4.50 20.50
C GLY A 87 4.46 -5.29 21.06
N LYS A 88 4.96 -6.31 20.34
CA LYS A 88 6.02 -7.19 20.78
C LYS A 88 7.41 -6.68 20.39
N LYS A 89 8.42 -7.03 21.20
CA LYS A 89 9.82 -6.66 20.97
C LYS A 89 10.39 -7.18 19.65
N THR A 90 9.86 -8.28 19.14
CA THR A 90 10.28 -8.91 17.87
C THR A 90 9.57 -8.29 16.66
N GLY A 91 8.70 -7.28 16.85
CA GLY A 91 8.11 -6.52 15.77
C GLY A 91 9.12 -5.61 15.09
N LEU A 92 8.77 -5.14 13.89
CA LEU A 92 9.61 -4.30 13.00
C LEU A 92 10.21 -3.07 13.70
N SER A 93 9.46 -2.46 14.60
CA SER A 93 9.87 -1.29 15.38
C SER A 93 9.81 -1.57 16.88
N LYS A 94 10.01 -2.82 17.27
CA LYS A 94 9.94 -3.27 18.67
C LYS A 94 8.60 -2.97 19.34
N GLY A 95 7.51 -3.06 18.57
CA GLY A 95 6.14 -2.80 19.04
C GLY A 95 5.78 -1.31 19.20
N LYS A 96 6.60 -0.38 18.69
CA LYS A 96 6.36 1.07 18.82
C LYS A 96 5.58 1.69 17.66
N ALA A 97 5.60 1.07 16.51
CA ALA A 97 5.02 1.63 15.28
C ALA A 97 3.55 1.27 15.07
N GLY A 98 3.13 0.08 15.49
CA GLY A 98 1.81 -0.44 15.21
C GLY A 98 1.53 -0.56 13.72
N SER A 99 0.25 -0.52 13.33
CA SER A 99 -0.20 -0.72 11.94
C SER A 99 0.18 0.40 10.99
N MET A 100 0.24 1.64 11.47
CA MET A 100 0.29 2.84 10.59
C MET A 100 1.70 3.32 10.26
N HIS A 101 2.74 2.77 10.88
CA HIS A 101 4.12 3.26 10.77
C HIS A 101 5.10 2.13 10.45
N LEU A 102 4.67 1.18 9.63
CA LEU A 102 5.49 0.04 9.22
C LEU A 102 6.73 0.53 8.45
N ALA A 103 7.88 -0.05 8.78
CA ALA A 103 9.13 0.19 8.09
C ALA A 103 9.94 -1.11 8.01
N ASP A 104 10.44 -1.41 6.81
CA ASP A 104 11.33 -2.54 6.53
C ASP A 104 12.35 -2.11 5.46
N PRO A 105 13.38 -1.35 5.87
CA PRO A 105 14.39 -0.85 4.94
C PRO A 105 15.17 -1.95 4.22
N GLU A 106 15.30 -3.14 4.82
CA GLU A 106 16.00 -4.27 4.20
C GLU A 106 15.30 -4.78 2.94
N ASN A 107 13.98 -4.70 2.89
CA ASN A 107 13.17 -5.02 1.72
C ASN A 107 12.72 -3.78 0.94
N GLY A 108 13.15 -2.58 1.34
CA GLY A 108 12.92 -1.33 0.62
C GLY A 108 11.63 -0.60 1.00
N THR A 109 10.90 -1.04 2.02
CA THR A 109 9.79 -0.27 2.60
C THR A 109 10.37 0.71 3.62
N MET A 110 10.57 1.96 3.20
CA MET A 110 11.30 2.96 3.99
C MET A 110 10.48 3.57 5.11
N GLY A 111 9.17 3.53 4.99
CA GLY A 111 8.28 3.94 6.07
C GLY A 111 6.85 4.18 5.62
N ALA A 112 5.94 3.96 6.57
CA ALA A 112 4.54 4.34 6.50
C ALA A 112 4.28 5.51 7.44
N SER A 113 3.26 6.33 7.15
CA SER A 113 2.89 7.44 8.03
C SER A 113 1.39 7.67 8.09
N ALA A 114 0.90 7.92 9.31
CA ALA A 114 -0.47 8.40 9.54
C ALA A 114 -0.66 9.86 9.14
N VAL A 115 0.42 10.63 9.01
CA VAL A 115 0.36 12.04 8.58
C VAL A 115 0.14 12.10 7.07
N VAL A 116 -1.06 12.52 6.67
CA VAL A 116 -1.49 12.53 5.26
C VAL A 116 -0.54 13.38 4.41
N GLY A 117 -0.03 12.79 3.32
CA GLY A 117 0.87 13.45 2.37
C GLY A 117 2.34 13.51 2.78
N SER A 118 2.71 13.24 4.04
CA SER A 118 4.10 13.38 4.51
C SER A 118 5.09 12.49 3.75
N THR A 119 4.69 11.27 3.42
CA THR A 119 5.54 10.30 2.72
C THR A 119 5.84 10.71 1.27
N ILE A 120 5.06 11.62 0.70
CA ILE A 120 5.30 12.16 -0.65
C ILE A 120 6.62 12.95 -0.67
N SER A 121 6.78 13.89 0.24
CA SER A 121 8.02 14.67 0.35
C SER A 121 9.21 13.85 0.80
N HIS A 122 9.01 12.80 1.63
CA HIS A 122 10.07 11.88 2.01
C HIS A 122 10.62 11.13 0.79
N ALA A 123 9.76 10.63 -0.09
CA ALA A 123 10.17 9.97 -1.33
C ALA A 123 10.99 10.93 -2.23
N VAL A 124 10.52 12.16 -2.38
CA VAL A 124 11.20 13.20 -3.18
C VAL A 124 12.56 13.57 -2.61
N GLY A 125 12.65 13.75 -1.29
CA GLY A 125 13.92 14.04 -0.60
C GLY A 125 14.92 12.89 -0.73
N ALA A 126 14.46 11.65 -0.57
CA ALA A 126 15.29 10.45 -0.75
C ALA A 126 15.77 10.31 -2.22
N ALA A 127 14.90 10.60 -3.18
CA ALA A 127 15.26 10.61 -4.61
C ALA A 127 16.32 11.65 -4.92
N LEU A 128 16.24 12.85 -4.37
CA LEU A 128 17.26 13.88 -4.51
C LEU A 128 18.60 13.44 -3.92
N ALA A 129 18.59 12.88 -2.71
CA ALA A 129 19.79 12.38 -2.06
C ALA A 129 20.48 11.27 -2.89
N SER A 130 19.69 10.34 -3.42
CA SER A 130 20.16 9.25 -4.28
C SER A 130 20.77 9.79 -5.58
N LYS A 131 20.13 10.79 -6.20
CA LYS A 131 20.66 11.47 -7.39
C LYS A 131 22.01 12.13 -7.13
N ILE A 132 22.14 12.85 -6.01
CA ILE A 132 23.40 13.49 -5.61
C ILE A 132 24.52 12.45 -5.39
N ARG A 133 24.17 11.27 -4.87
CA ARG A 133 25.10 10.16 -4.64
C ARG A 133 25.39 9.33 -5.89
N GLY A 134 24.72 9.58 -7.01
CA GLY A 134 24.86 8.79 -8.24
C GLY A 134 24.32 7.36 -8.13
N GLU A 135 23.35 7.13 -7.26
CA GLU A 135 22.71 5.81 -7.09
C GLU A 135 21.64 5.57 -8.17
N ASN A 136 21.50 4.33 -8.59
CA ASN A 136 20.52 3.94 -9.60
C ASN A 136 19.36 3.13 -8.98
N ARG A 137 18.39 3.84 -8.44
CA ARG A 137 17.13 3.27 -7.91
C ARG A 137 15.97 4.20 -8.21
N ILE A 138 14.75 3.69 -8.12
CA ILE A 138 13.54 4.52 -8.16
C ILE A 138 12.92 4.60 -6.78
N PHE A 139 12.11 5.64 -6.60
CA PHE A 139 11.40 5.92 -5.36
C PHE A 139 9.91 5.94 -5.66
N VAL A 140 9.14 5.20 -4.90
CA VAL A 140 7.69 5.15 -5.06
C VAL A 140 7.05 5.80 -3.84
N SER A 141 6.15 6.74 -4.08
CA SER A 141 5.26 7.28 -3.03
C SER A 141 3.84 6.79 -3.28
N VAL A 142 3.29 6.02 -2.34
CA VAL A 142 1.91 5.52 -2.39
C VAL A 142 1.03 6.36 -1.46
N PHE A 143 -0.05 6.92 -2.01
CA PHE A 143 -0.97 7.79 -1.26
C PHE A 143 -2.39 7.66 -1.78
N GLY A 144 -3.37 8.02 -0.95
CA GLY A 144 -4.78 8.08 -1.35
C GLY A 144 -5.12 9.43 -1.99
N ASP A 145 -6.28 9.48 -2.66
CA ASP A 145 -6.79 10.71 -3.31
C ASP A 145 -6.89 11.91 -2.37
N GLY A 146 -7.23 11.72 -1.09
CA GLY A 146 -7.27 12.80 -0.10
C GLY A 146 -5.91 13.46 0.18
N ALA A 147 -4.80 12.79 -0.10
CA ALA A 147 -3.47 13.37 0.07
C ALA A 147 -3.15 14.41 -1.01
N THR A 148 -3.83 14.39 -2.15
CA THR A 148 -3.60 15.34 -3.25
C THR A 148 -4.06 16.76 -2.92
N GLU A 149 -4.83 16.94 -1.84
CA GLU A 149 -5.28 18.25 -1.34
C GLU A 149 -4.27 18.91 -0.38
N GLN A 150 -3.24 18.17 0.02
CA GLN A 150 -2.18 18.71 0.87
C GLN A 150 -1.20 19.57 0.04
N GLY A 151 -0.80 20.73 0.56
CA GLY A 151 0.18 21.59 -0.12
C GLY A 151 1.46 20.85 -0.50
N VAL A 152 1.93 19.94 0.35
CA VAL A 152 3.14 19.13 0.13
C VAL A 152 3.06 18.26 -1.13
N TYR A 153 1.87 17.83 -1.54
CA TYR A 153 1.71 17.12 -2.82
C TYR A 153 2.08 18.00 -4.00
N HIS A 154 1.49 19.19 -4.08
CA HIS A 154 1.74 20.16 -5.15
C HIS A 154 3.22 20.60 -5.20
N GLU A 155 3.80 20.88 -4.05
CA GLU A 155 5.22 21.26 -3.92
C GLU A 155 6.13 20.12 -4.38
N SER A 156 5.82 18.88 -3.99
CA SER A 156 6.59 17.70 -4.32
C SER A 156 6.58 17.37 -5.81
N LEU A 157 5.43 17.51 -6.48
CA LEU A 157 5.34 17.33 -7.94
C LEU A 157 6.21 18.34 -8.67
N ASN A 158 6.09 19.63 -8.32
CA ASN A 158 6.90 20.69 -8.92
C ASN A 158 8.40 20.45 -8.69
N PHE A 159 8.77 20.12 -7.45
CA PHE A 159 10.18 19.91 -7.10
C PHE A 159 10.77 18.68 -7.83
N ALA A 160 10.03 17.58 -7.87
CA ALA A 160 10.47 16.36 -8.54
C ALA A 160 10.63 16.56 -10.05
N ALA A 161 9.71 17.27 -10.70
CA ALA A 161 9.77 17.57 -12.12
C ALA A 161 10.95 18.52 -12.43
N LEU A 162 11.09 19.62 -11.68
CA LEU A 162 12.16 20.61 -11.84
C LEU A 162 13.55 19.96 -11.73
N HIS A 163 13.71 19.03 -10.79
CA HIS A 163 14.99 18.37 -10.54
C HIS A 163 15.16 17.04 -11.27
N ASN A 164 14.22 16.63 -12.13
CA ASN A 164 14.26 15.35 -12.85
C ASN A 164 14.55 14.20 -11.88
N LEU A 165 13.69 13.98 -10.89
CA LEU A 165 13.89 12.95 -9.88
C LEU A 165 13.19 11.65 -10.28
N PRO A 166 13.80 10.47 -10.05
CA PRO A 166 13.22 9.17 -10.41
C PRO A 166 12.15 8.73 -9.41
N VAL A 167 11.04 9.46 -9.38
CA VAL A 167 9.91 9.21 -8.46
C VAL A 167 8.69 8.73 -9.23
N LEU A 168 8.09 7.63 -8.77
CA LEU A 168 6.77 7.21 -9.18
C LEU A 168 5.78 7.63 -8.09
N PHE A 169 4.87 8.52 -8.41
CA PHE A 169 3.75 8.93 -7.57
C PHE A 169 2.56 8.02 -7.86
N LEU A 170 2.15 7.18 -6.89
CA LEU A 170 0.98 6.31 -7.03
C LEU A 170 -0.18 6.83 -6.18
N CYS A 171 -1.23 7.28 -6.85
CA CYS A 171 -2.50 7.64 -6.22
C CYS A 171 -3.48 6.46 -6.26
N GLU A 172 -3.76 5.86 -5.11
CA GLU A 172 -4.86 4.91 -4.93
C GLU A 172 -6.15 5.69 -4.72
N ASN A 173 -6.86 5.95 -5.81
CA ASN A 173 -8.09 6.75 -5.77
C ASN A 173 -9.29 5.86 -5.47
N ASN A 174 -9.73 5.85 -4.21
CA ASN A 174 -10.95 5.17 -3.77
C ASN A 174 -12.16 6.13 -3.67
N GLY A 175 -11.98 7.39 -4.08
CA GLY A 175 -13.03 8.41 -4.12
C GLY A 175 -13.39 9.03 -2.77
N LEU A 176 -12.68 8.67 -1.69
CA LEU A 176 -13.02 9.04 -0.33
C LEU A 176 -11.81 9.51 0.47
N ALA A 177 -11.89 10.69 1.08
CA ALA A 177 -11.01 11.09 2.17
C ALA A 177 -11.78 10.92 3.48
N VAL A 178 -11.47 9.84 4.22
CA VAL A 178 -12.26 9.37 5.36
C VAL A 178 -13.70 9.12 4.93
N HIS A 179 -14.61 10.08 5.10
CA HIS A 179 -16.03 9.99 4.77
C HIS A 179 -16.45 10.98 3.66
N THR A 180 -15.56 11.90 3.27
CA THR A 180 -15.89 12.96 2.31
C THR A 180 -15.60 12.50 0.87
N SER A 181 -16.58 12.61 0.00
CA SER A 181 -16.45 12.22 -1.41
C SER A 181 -15.49 13.13 -2.19
N LEU A 182 -14.91 12.59 -3.25
CA LEU A 182 -14.01 13.35 -4.12
C LEU A 182 -14.68 14.60 -4.71
N ALA A 183 -15.95 14.50 -5.09
CA ALA A 183 -16.72 15.59 -5.68
C ALA A 183 -16.95 16.78 -4.73
N GLU A 184 -16.92 16.54 -3.41
CA GLU A 184 -17.07 17.59 -2.39
C GLU A 184 -15.76 18.31 -2.08
N ARG A 185 -14.61 17.77 -2.48
CA ARG A 185 -13.27 18.25 -2.06
C ARG A 185 -12.38 18.72 -3.20
N GLN A 186 -12.56 18.18 -4.42
CA GLN A 186 -11.64 18.43 -5.54
C GLN A 186 -12.37 19.01 -6.73
N SER A 187 -11.86 20.13 -7.23
CA SER A 187 -12.30 20.76 -8.48
C SER A 187 -11.38 20.40 -9.67
N TYR A 188 -10.37 19.56 -9.48
CA TYR A 188 -9.38 19.20 -10.48
C TYR A 188 -9.25 17.67 -10.63
N SER A 189 -8.71 17.23 -11.75
CA SER A 189 -8.29 15.83 -11.98
C SER A 189 -6.85 15.66 -11.53
N VAL A 190 -6.55 14.60 -10.77
CA VAL A 190 -5.18 14.24 -10.32
C VAL A 190 -4.25 14.09 -11.53
N ILE A 191 -4.71 13.42 -12.58
CA ILE A 191 -3.97 13.24 -13.85
C ILE A 191 -3.68 14.60 -14.49
N SER A 192 -4.72 15.38 -14.81
CA SER A 192 -4.55 16.65 -15.51
C SER A 192 -3.74 17.66 -14.70
N HIS A 193 -3.78 17.59 -13.38
CA HIS A 193 -2.97 18.42 -12.50
C HIS A 193 -1.48 18.05 -12.61
N ALA A 194 -1.14 16.78 -12.57
CA ALA A 194 0.26 16.33 -12.71
C ALA A 194 0.85 16.68 -14.08
N GLU A 195 0.05 16.58 -15.14
CA GLU A 195 0.44 16.96 -16.50
C GLU A 195 0.86 18.44 -16.63
N GLN A 196 0.32 19.34 -15.79
CA GLN A 196 0.73 20.76 -15.80
C GLN A 196 2.17 20.96 -15.34
N TYR A 197 2.76 20.02 -14.59
CA TYR A 197 4.18 20.03 -14.24
C TYR A 197 5.05 19.29 -15.27
N GLY A 198 4.49 18.85 -16.42
CA GLY A 198 5.21 18.06 -17.42
C GLY A 198 5.44 16.60 -16.98
N ILE A 199 4.73 16.12 -15.96
CA ILE A 199 4.83 14.75 -15.48
C ILE A 199 4.01 13.83 -16.37
N GLN A 200 4.62 12.76 -16.86
CA GLN A 200 3.90 11.72 -17.61
C GLN A 200 2.96 10.96 -16.67
N THR A 201 1.75 10.67 -17.16
CA THR A 201 0.70 10.07 -16.34
C THR A 201 0.19 8.77 -16.93
N PHE A 202 -0.24 7.87 -16.06
CA PHE A 202 -0.91 6.62 -16.41
C PHE A 202 -2.17 6.47 -15.56
N LYS A 203 -3.20 5.80 -16.09
CA LYS A 203 -4.47 5.60 -15.39
C LYS A 203 -4.93 4.15 -15.44
N GLY A 204 -4.99 3.49 -14.28
CA GLY A 204 -5.69 2.21 -14.08
C GLY A 204 -7.17 2.47 -13.76
N LYS A 205 -8.03 1.93 -14.60
CA LYS A 205 -9.49 2.17 -14.47
C LYS A 205 -10.14 1.24 -13.45
N ASP A 206 -9.53 0.08 -13.23
CA ASP A 206 -10.09 -0.98 -12.41
C ASP A 206 -9.01 -1.74 -11.66
N SER A 207 -8.99 -1.62 -10.33
CA SER A 207 -8.05 -2.36 -9.50
C SER A 207 -8.32 -3.87 -9.46
N THR A 208 -9.40 -4.37 -10.01
CA THR A 208 -9.68 -5.81 -10.06
C THR A 208 -9.03 -6.52 -11.25
N ASP A 209 -8.48 -5.80 -12.22
CA ASP A 209 -7.79 -6.36 -13.38
C ASP A 209 -6.26 -6.38 -13.15
N PHE A 210 -5.75 -7.52 -12.68
CA PHE A 210 -4.31 -7.74 -12.45
C PHE A 210 -3.46 -7.49 -13.68
N MET A 211 -3.95 -7.86 -14.86
CA MET A 211 -3.15 -7.80 -16.09
C MET A 211 -3.08 -6.38 -16.64
N GLU A 212 -4.19 -5.60 -16.57
CA GLU A 212 -4.18 -4.18 -16.88
C GLU A 212 -3.21 -3.44 -15.95
N LEU A 213 -3.32 -3.65 -14.63
CA LEU A 213 -2.44 -3.00 -13.67
C LEU A 213 -0.96 -3.34 -13.88
N SER A 214 -0.66 -4.63 -14.10
CA SER A 214 0.71 -5.07 -14.38
C SER A 214 1.30 -4.39 -15.60
N SER A 215 0.53 -4.25 -16.68
CA SER A 215 0.98 -3.53 -17.88
C SER A 215 1.26 -2.06 -17.57
N ILE A 216 0.35 -1.40 -16.87
CA ILE A 216 0.48 0.02 -16.49
C ILE A 216 1.75 0.24 -15.62
N PHE A 217 1.97 -0.60 -14.60
CA PHE A 217 3.16 -0.46 -13.75
C PHE A 217 4.46 -0.81 -14.47
N SER A 218 4.44 -1.79 -15.38
CA SER A 218 5.59 -2.09 -16.24
C SER A 218 6.00 -0.87 -17.05
N ASP A 219 5.04 -0.21 -17.70
CA ASP A 219 5.29 0.95 -18.55
C ASP A 219 5.74 2.16 -17.71
N ALA A 220 5.03 2.46 -16.62
CA ALA A 220 5.35 3.57 -15.74
C ALA A 220 6.74 3.43 -15.09
N ILE A 221 7.09 2.24 -14.59
CA ILE A 221 8.39 1.97 -13.98
C ILE A 221 9.51 2.03 -15.03
N SER A 222 9.26 1.52 -16.22
CA SER A 222 10.21 1.61 -17.34
C SER A 222 10.48 3.06 -17.72
N GLU A 223 9.44 3.89 -17.74
CA GLU A 223 9.54 5.33 -18.04
C GLU A 223 10.39 6.06 -16.99
N VAL A 224 10.13 5.86 -15.70
CA VAL A 224 10.93 6.46 -14.62
C VAL A 224 12.40 6.06 -14.73
N ARG A 225 12.68 4.78 -15.05
CA ARG A 225 14.06 4.29 -15.15
C ARG A 225 14.80 4.81 -16.38
N ALA A 226 14.11 4.92 -17.52
CA ALA A 226 14.72 5.32 -18.79
C ALA A 226 15.03 6.82 -18.81
N ASN A 227 14.09 7.63 -18.34
CA ASN A 227 14.15 9.08 -18.49
C ASN A 227 14.59 9.83 -17.23
N VAL A 228 14.72 9.11 -16.08
CA VAL A 228 15.08 9.72 -14.79
C VAL A 228 14.20 10.95 -14.53
N HIS A 229 12.88 10.80 -14.74
CA HIS A 229 11.88 11.86 -14.59
C HIS A 229 10.69 11.31 -13.79
N PRO A 230 9.98 12.14 -13.01
CA PRO A 230 8.84 11.63 -12.25
C PRO A 230 7.69 11.21 -13.16
N VAL A 231 6.96 10.22 -12.70
CA VAL A 231 5.75 9.69 -13.33
C VAL A 231 4.64 9.64 -12.28
N LEU A 232 3.40 9.87 -12.69
CA LEU A 232 2.23 9.68 -11.83
C LEU A 232 1.33 8.57 -12.39
N VAL A 233 0.94 7.66 -11.51
CA VAL A 233 -0.07 6.63 -11.79
C VAL A 233 -1.27 6.89 -10.87
N GLU A 234 -2.46 7.02 -11.44
CA GLU A 234 -3.72 7.02 -10.70
C GLU A 234 -4.45 5.70 -10.95
N VAL A 235 -4.80 4.98 -9.88
CA VAL A 235 -5.59 3.75 -9.98
C VAL A 235 -6.91 3.91 -9.25
N ASN A 236 -8.02 3.67 -9.96
CA ASN A 236 -9.32 3.63 -9.31
C ASN A 236 -9.45 2.35 -8.50
N THR A 237 -9.74 2.49 -7.21
CA THR A 237 -9.85 1.39 -6.25
C THR A 237 -11.13 1.47 -5.44
N CYS A 238 -11.37 0.46 -4.62
CA CYS A 238 -12.44 0.49 -3.62
C CYS A 238 -11.99 -0.22 -2.35
N ARG A 239 -12.00 0.47 -1.23
CA ARG A 239 -11.85 -0.19 0.08
C ARG A 239 -13.17 -0.82 0.49
N TYR A 240 -13.17 -2.10 0.90
CA TYR A 240 -14.40 -2.79 1.30
C TYR A 240 -14.77 -2.59 2.76
N LYS A 241 -13.82 -2.20 3.60
CA LYS A 241 -14.00 -1.97 5.03
C LYS A 241 -14.07 -0.47 5.35
N GLU A 242 -14.44 -0.14 6.58
CA GLU A 242 -14.42 1.22 7.08
C GLU A 242 -13.05 1.91 6.92
N HIS A 243 -12.99 3.22 7.13
CA HIS A 243 -11.73 3.95 6.96
C HIS A 243 -10.66 3.47 7.95
N VAL A 244 -11.00 3.33 9.20
CA VAL A 244 -10.15 2.87 10.30
C VAL A 244 -10.94 1.91 11.17
N GLY A 245 -10.39 0.70 11.38
CA GLY A 245 -11.04 -0.36 12.12
C GLY A 245 -11.37 -1.59 11.28
N PRO A 246 -11.85 -2.67 11.93
CA PRO A 246 -12.19 -3.93 11.27
C PRO A 246 -13.61 -3.98 10.72
N GLY A 247 -14.44 -2.96 10.99
CA GLY A 247 -15.86 -2.95 10.71
C GLY A 247 -16.25 -2.58 9.29
N GLU A 248 -17.52 -2.32 9.13
CA GLU A 248 -18.14 -1.86 7.88
C GLU A 248 -18.86 -0.53 8.15
N ASP A 249 -19.02 0.28 7.12
CA ASP A 249 -19.51 1.66 7.22
C ASP A 249 -20.65 1.96 6.23
N TYR A 250 -21.43 0.94 5.88
CA TYR A 250 -22.50 1.06 4.88
C TYR A 250 -23.70 1.88 5.39
N ASP A 251 -23.87 1.95 6.70
CA ASP A 251 -24.96 2.67 7.35
C ASP A 251 -24.58 4.10 7.78
N ASP A 252 -23.33 4.51 7.53
CA ASP A 252 -22.83 5.84 7.95
C ASP A 252 -23.25 6.99 7.03
N GLY A 253 -23.96 6.69 5.93
CA GLY A 253 -24.64 7.67 5.08
C GLY A 253 -23.80 8.31 3.99
N TYR A 254 -22.50 8.01 3.86
CA TYR A 254 -21.62 8.59 2.84
C TYR A 254 -21.31 7.63 1.68
N ARG A 255 -21.56 6.34 1.83
CA ARG A 255 -21.51 5.31 0.79
C ARG A 255 -22.51 4.19 1.09
N SER A 256 -22.90 3.46 0.08
CA SER A 256 -23.83 2.35 0.23
C SER A 256 -23.16 1.00 0.00
N GLU A 257 -23.74 -0.06 0.55
CA GLU A 257 -23.32 -1.43 0.24
C GLU A 257 -23.42 -1.73 -1.28
N ALA A 258 -24.41 -1.14 -1.96
CA ALA A 258 -24.57 -1.29 -3.40
C ALA A 258 -23.36 -0.75 -4.19
N ASP A 259 -22.70 0.31 -3.72
CA ASP A 259 -21.50 0.84 -4.38
C ASP A 259 -20.31 -0.11 -4.24
N ILE A 260 -20.17 -0.73 -3.08
CA ILE A 260 -19.12 -1.73 -2.84
C ILE A 260 -19.40 -3.02 -3.62
N ASN A 261 -20.66 -3.44 -3.71
CA ASN A 261 -21.03 -4.63 -4.46
C ASN A 261 -20.74 -4.50 -5.97
N LYS A 262 -20.71 -3.29 -6.55
CA LYS A 262 -20.23 -3.05 -7.91
C LYS A 262 -18.76 -3.49 -8.12
N TRP A 263 -17.96 -3.49 -7.06
CA TRP A 263 -16.59 -3.96 -7.08
C TRP A 263 -16.49 -5.45 -6.76
N LYS A 264 -17.21 -5.91 -5.74
CA LYS A 264 -17.21 -7.31 -5.30
C LYS A 264 -17.61 -8.29 -6.41
N ILE A 265 -18.57 -7.91 -7.28
CA ILE A 265 -19.05 -8.76 -8.38
C ILE A 265 -18.02 -9.00 -9.50
N LYS A 266 -16.90 -8.30 -9.49
CA LYS A 266 -15.79 -8.45 -10.45
C LYS A 266 -14.45 -8.77 -9.76
N ASP A 267 -14.43 -8.85 -8.43
CA ASP A 267 -13.23 -9.18 -7.65
C ASP A 267 -12.81 -10.63 -7.89
N PRO A 268 -11.63 -10.88 -8.49
CA PRO A 268 -11.15 -12.23 -8.75
C PRO A 268 -11.01 -13.07 -7.49
N LEU A 269 -10.68 -12.46 -6.33
CA LEU A 269 -10.55 -13.17 -5.05
C LEU A 269 -11.90 -13.66 -4.50
N ILE A 270 -13.00 -13.16 -5.02
CA ILE A 270 -14.36 -13.63 -4.68
C ILE A 270 -14.86 -14.62 -5.75
N LEU A 271 -14.54 -14.37 -7.02
CA LEU A 271 -15.13 -15.11 -8.15
C LEU A 271 -14.42 -16.44 -8.43
N ASP A 272 -13.09 -16.48 -8.35
CA ASP A 272 -12.33 -17.70 -8.66
C ASP A 272 -12.17 -18.59 -7.44
N LYS A 273 -13.27 -19.26 -7.09
CA LYS A 273 -13.33 -20.17 -5.94
C LYS A 273 -12.30 -21.30 -6.03
N SER A 274 -11.95 -21.72 -7.23
CA SER A 274 -11.00 -22.83 -7.44
C SER A 274 -9.59 -22.44 -7.01
N LEU A 275 -9.17 -21.22 -7.31
CA LEU A 275 -7.87 -20.70 -6.86
C LEU A 275 -7.88 -20.35 -5.37
N VAL A 276 -9.01 -19.86 -4.85
CA VAL A 276 -9.17 -19.66 -3.40
C VAL A 276 -8.98 -20.98 -2.65
N GLU A 277 -9.71 -22.03 -3.04
CA GLU A 277 -9.60 -23.36 -2.42
C GLU A 277 -8.18 -23.94 -2.55
N LYS A 278 -7.52 -23.73 -3.69
CA LYS A 278 -6.15 -24.20 -3.96
C LYS A 278 -5.12 -23.56 -3.02
N PHE A 279 -5.23 -22.26 -2.77
CA PHE A 279 -4.17 -21.52 -2.10
C PHE A 279 -4.41 -21.25 -0.60
N THR A 280 -5.66 -21.19 -0.18
CA THR A 280 -6.03 -20.90 1.22
C THR A 280 -5.31 -21.78 2.25
N PRO A 281 -5.22 -23.13 2.10
CA PRO A 281 -4.59 -23.95 3.14
C PRO A 281 -3.14 -23.60 3.42
N LYS A 282 -2.36 -23.29 2.38
CA LYS A 282 -0.95 -22.91 2.50
C LYS A 282 -0.80 -21.53 3.15
N ILE A 283 -1.67 -20.58 2.76
CA ILE A 283 -1.64 -19.21 3.29
C ILE A 283 -2.05 -19.21 4.77
N MET A 284 -3.07 -19.97 5.13
CA MET A 284 -3.50 -20.05 6.54
C MET A 284 -2.45 -20.68 7.44
N ASP A 285 -1.73 -21.72 6.98
CA ASP A 285 -0.60 -22.31 7.73
C ASP A 285 0.51 -21.26 7.99
N GLU A 286 0.81 -20.41 7.00
CA GLU A 286 1.76 -19.30 7.16
C GLU A 286 1.25 -18.26 8.17
N ILE A 287 -0.03 -17.89 8.09
CA ILE A 287 -0.66 -16.91 8.99
C ILE A 287 -0.67 -17.44 10.42
N ASP A 288 -1.09 -18.68 10.63
CA ASP A 288 -1.18 -19.27 11.97
C ASP A 288 0.20 -19.34 12.64
N LYS A 289 1.26 -19.70 11.89
CA LYS A 289 2.65 -19.66 12.39
C LYS A 289 3.11 -18.24 12.74
N ALA A 290 2.71 -17.24 11.96
CA ALA A 290 3.05 -15.85 12.24
C ALA A 290 2.34 -15.32 13.49
N VAL A 291 1.09 -15.72 13.70
CA VAL A 291 0.34 -15.39 14.93
C VAL A 291 0.96 -16.08 16.14
N GLU A 292 1.31 -17.38 16.04
CA GLU A 292 1.98 -18.11 17.11
C GLU A 292 3.34 -17.47 17.49
N PHE A 293 4.12 -17.03 16.49
CA PHE A 293 5.35 -16.27 16.71
C PHE A 293 5.08 -14.98 17.50
N ALA A 294 4.08 -14.19 17.10
CA ALA A 294 3.73 -12.97 17.80
C ALA A 294 3.25 -13.23 19.24
N GLU A 295 2.44 -14.27 19.45
CA GLU A 295 1.94 -14.63 20.78
C GLU A 295 3.05 -15.07 21.73
N SER A 296 3.99 -15.86 21.25
CA SER A 296 5.15 -16.35 22.03
C SER A 296 6.24 -15.31 22.24
N SER A 297 6.22 -14.21 21.49
CA SER A 297 7.22 -13.15 21.54
C SER A 297 7.12 -12.32 22.84
N PRO A 298 8.25 -11.88 23.42
CA PRO A 298 8.24 -11.04 24.61
C PRO A 298 7.76 -9.62 24.31
N TYR A 299 7.24 -8.94 25.34
CA TYR A 299 7.01 -7.50 25.27
C TYR A 299 8.35 -6.74 25.41
N PRO A 300 8.45 -5.49 24.88
CA PRO A 300 9.62 -4.65 25.08
C PRO A 300 9.79 -4.27 26.56
N ASN A 301 11.04 -4.04 26.98
CA ASN A 301 11.36 -3.53 28.32
C ASN A 301 11.26 -2.00 28.33
N ILE A 302 11.33 -1.42 29.55
CA ILE A 302 11.28 0.04 29.69
C ILE A 302 12.46 0.74 28.99
N GLU A 303 13.63 0.10 28.95
CA GLU A 303 14.81 0.63 28.26
C GLU A 303 14.63 0.67 26.74
N ASP A 304 13.77 -0.20 26.19
CA ASP A 304 13.48 -0.23 24.76
C ASP A 304 12.65 1.01 24.32
N LEU A 305 11.99 1.70 25.26
CA LEU A 305 11.13 2.86 24.96
C LEU A 305 11.86 3.97 24.22
N LEU A 306 13.06 4.30 24.68
CA LEU A 306 13.87 5.39 24.13
C LEU A 306 14.99 4.87 23.21
N SER A 307 15.09 3.55 22.98
CA SER A 307 16.04 3.02 22.00
C SER A 307 15.59 3.41 20.58
N ASP A 308 16.54 3.71 19.71
CA ASP A 308 16.30 4.10 18.31
C ASP A 308 15.49 5.41 18.14
N VAL A 309 15.38 6.22 19.17
CA VAL A 309 14.85 7.59 19.12
C VAL A 309 16.02 8.55 19.02
N VAL A 310 16.06 9.33 17.94
CA VAL A 310 17.15 10.28 17.62
C VAL A 310 16.72 11.70 17.93
#